data_6abb23487e2d7d72754ef2da844c272e
#
_entry.id   6abb23487e2d7d72754ef2da844c272e
#
_cell.length_a   1.000
_cell.length_b   1.000
_cell.length_c   1.000
_cell.angle_alpha   90.00
_cell.angle_beta   90.00
_cell.angle_gamma   90.00
#
_symmetry.space_group_name_H-M   'P 1'
#
loop_
_entity.id
_entity.type
_entity.pdbx_description
1 polymer ?
#
loop_
_entity_poly.entity_id
_entity_poly.type
_entity_poly.pdbx_seq_one_letter_code
_entity_poly.pdbx_strand_id
1 'polypeptide(L)'
;LALLNAIVAVVRVPETRPVPGTPSHPLRDAQANRLWGIALATFVAVCAFAGFESTFALLSKERFHLQEGGVAAVFIGIGLLLTVVQGAVIRPITKRLGASHTLQAGLLLNVAGLAVLAVAESWAVLIPALALLTAGQGLVTPSLSLLVTSRTPDHQRGEALGFQQGVSAIARVAGPAAAGALYEHVAIPSPYLVGAGLCVVAFAVVLGQPSGPSRTT
;
A
#
# COMPACT_ATOMS: atom_id res chain seq x y z
N LEU A 1 -13.08 -19.30 -10.05
CA LEU A 1 -13.39 -17.87 -9.95
C LEU A 1 -12.62 -17.06 -10.99
N ALA A 2 -11.28 -17.21 -11.14
CA ALA A 2 -10.48 -16.46 -12.12
C ALA A 2 -10.94 -16.68 -13.57
N LEU A 3 -11.22 -17.93 -13.95
CA LEU A 3 -11.75 -18.26 -15.28
C LEU A 3 -13.14 -17.64 -15.52
N LEU A 4 -14.02 -17.66 -14.53
CA LEU A 4 -15.32 -17.03 -14.61
C LEU A 4 -15.19 -15.50 -14.81
N ASN A 5 -14.32 -14.85 -14.05
CA ASN A 5 -14.00 -13.43 -14.22
C ASN A 5 -13.43 -13.11 -15.60
N ALA A 6 -12.53 -13.96 -16.11
CA ALA A 6 -11.97 -13.79 -17.45
C ALA A 6 -13.06 -13.88 -18.53
N ILE A 7 -13.97 -14.86 -18.44
CA ILE A 7 -15.09 -15.01 -19.37
C ILE A 7 -16.02 -13.79 -19.30
N VAL A 8 -16.38 -13.34 -18.08
CA VAL A 8 -17.23 -12.15 -17.90
C VAL A 8 -16.54 -10.90 -18.45
N ALA A 9 -15.23 -10.75 -18.26
CA ALA A 9 -14.46 -9.63 -18.79
C ALA A 9 -14.49 -9.62 -20.34
N VAL A 10 -14.25 -10.76 -20.98
CA VAL A 10 -14.25 -10.86 -22.45
C VAL A 10 -15.64 -10.54 -23.04
N VAL A 11 -16.73 -10.92 -22.34
CA VAL A 11 -18.11 -10.74 -22.84
C VAL A 11 -18.65 -9.34 -22.53
N ARG A 12 -18.26 -8.74 -21.38
CA ARG A 12 -18.87 -7.48 -20.90
C ARG A 12 -18.01 -6.24 -21.01
N VAL A 13 -16.69 -6.38 -21.16
CA VAL A 13 -15.80 -5.21 -21.27
C VAL A 13 -15.67 -4.83 -22.73
N PRO A 14 -16.19 -3.65 -23.15
CA PRO A 14 -15.99 -3.17 -24.51
C PRO A 14 -14.51 -2.92 -24.75
N GLU A 15 -14.02 -3.28 -25.96
CA GLU A 15 -12.65 -3.04 -26.37
C GLU A 15 -12.36 -1.54 -26.37
N THR A 16 -11.48 -1.09 -25.50
CA THR A 16 -11.03 0.31 -25.41
C THR A 16 -9.65 0.47 -26.08
N ARG A 17 -9.55 0.12 -27.38
CA ARG A 17 -8.31 0.36 -28.14
C ARG A 17 -8.07 1.86 -28.26
N PRO A 18 -6.82 2.34 -28.07
CA PRO A 18 -6.46 3.71 -28.41
C PRO A 18 -6.74 3.96 -29.89
N VAL A 19 -7.35 5.09 -30.21
CA VAL A 19 -7.55 5.51 -31.60
C VAL A 19 -6.14 5.65 -32.25
N PRO A 20 -5.86 4.95 -33.36
CA PRO A 20 -4.59 5.09 -34.07
C PRO A 20 -4.35 6.55 -34.43
N GLY A 21 -3.21 7.13 -34.07
CA GLY A 21 -2.84 8.50 -34.42
C GLY A 21 -2.82 9.51 -33.27
N THR A 22 -3.12 9.11 -32.01
CA THR A 22 -2.89 10.01 -30.88
C THR A 22 -1.37 10.05 -30.57
N PRO A 23 -0.69 11.22 -30.77
CA PRO A 23 0.74 11.29 -30.47
C PRO A 23 0.96 11.02 -28.99
N SER A 24 1.79 10.05 -28.65
CA SER A 24 2.31 9.86 -27.30
C SER A 24 3.30 11.00 -27.04
N HIS A 25 2.83 12.12 -26.50
CA HIS A 25 3.73 13.14 -26.02
C HIS A 25 4.48 12.59 -24.80
N PRO A 26 5.83 12.66 -24.77
CA PRO A 26 6.57 12.32 -23.56
C PRO A 26 6.06 13.14 -22.39
N LEU A 27 5.96 12.50 -21.22
CA LEU A 27 5.55 13.16 -19.99
C LEU A 27 6.44 14.40 -19.78
N ARG A 28 5.83 15.57 -19.57
CA ARG A 28 6.58 16.78 -19.22
C ARG A 28 7.40 16.51 -17.96
N ASP A 29 8.64 17.01 -17.87
CA ASP A 29 9.58 16.74 -16.77
C ASP A 29 8.96 16.93 -15.37
N ALA A 30 8.14 17.96 -15.19
CA ALA A 30 7.42 18.18 -13.94
C ALA A 30 6.37 17.10 -13.61
N GLN A 31 5.79 16.45 -14.62
CA GLN A 31 4.82 15.38 -14.46
C GLN A 31 5.53 14.05 -14.18
N ALA A 32 6.65 13.81 -14.84
CA ALA A 32 7.54 12.68 -14.58
C ALA A 32 8.03 12.72 -13.13
N ASN A 33 8.54 13.85 -12.63
CA ASN A 33 9.00 13.99 -11.23
C ASN A 33 7.88 13.73 -10.20
N ARG A 34 6.64 14.11 -10.49
CA ARG A 34 5.49 13.82 -9.61
C ARG A 34 5.13 12.34 -9.59
N LEU A 35 5.21 11.67 -10.72
CA LEU A 35 4.97 10.22 -10.80
C LEU A 35 6.08 9.44 -10.12
N TRP A 36 7.34 9.87 -10.21
CA TRP A 36 8.45 9.26 -9.48
C TRP A 36 8.29 9.35 -7.96
N GLY A 37 7.81 10.47 -7.43
CA GLY A 37 7.52 10.59 -6.00
C GLY A 37 6.41 9.66 -5.53
N ILE A 38 5.34 9.48 -6.35
CA ILE A 38 4.27 8.52 -6.05
C ILE A 38 4.82 7.08 -6.17
N ALA A 39 5.65 6.79 -7.17
CA ALA A 39 6.27 5.49 -7.36
C ALA A 39 7.19 5.13 -6.18
N LEU A 40 8.00 6.07 -5.70
CA LEU A 40 8.83 5.89 -4.52
C LEU A 40 7.98 5.63 -3.27
N ALA A 41 6.93 6.43 -3.05
CA ALA A 41 6.00 6.21 -1.95
C ALA A 41 5.31 4.85 -2.05
N THR A 42 4.93 4.41 -3.27
CA THR A 42 4.37 3.08 -3.52
C THR A 42 5.38 1.99 -3.17
N PHE A 43 6.60 2.09 -3.69
CA PHE A 43 7.65 1.11 -3.43
C PHE A 43 7.88 0.94 -1.92
N VAL A 44 8.11 2.05 -1.23
CA VAL A 44 8.43 2.06 0.19
C VAL A 44 7.28 1.52 1.04
N ALA A 45 6.05 1.98 0.80
CA ALA A 45 4.89 1.53 1.58
C ALA A 45 4.58 0.04 1.34
N VAL A 46 4.67 -0.42 0.09
CA VAL A 46 4.43 -1.84 -0.23
C VAL A 46 5.56 -2.71 0.29
N CYS A 47 6.82 -2.26 0.21
CA CYS A 47 7.97 -2.97 0.73
C CYS A 47 7.86 -3.18 2.24
N ALA A 48 7.52 -2.13 3.00
CA ALA A 48 7.32 -2.19 4.45
C ALA A 48 6.20 -3.16 4.84
N PHE A 49 5.07 -3.12 4.12
CA PHE A 49 3.94 -4.00 4.41
C PHE A 49 4.21 -5.46 4.02
N ALA A 50 4.81 -5.70 2.85
CA ALA A 50 5.19 -7.06 2.43
C ALA A 50 6.26 -7.67 3.35
N GLY A 51 7.20 -6.85 3.85
CA GLY A 51 8.16 -7.26 4.87
C GLY A 51 7.48 -7.67 6.17
N PHE A 52 6.48 -6.88 6.63
CA PHE A 52 5.64 -7.26 7.77
C PHE A 52 4.93 -8.59 7.52
N GLU A 53 4.22 -8.76 6.40
CA GLU A 53 3.47 -9.99 6.09
C GLU A 53 4.36 -11.24 6.16
N SER A 54 5.59 -11.15 5.64
CA SER A 54 6.51 -12.30 5.58
C SER A 54 7.11 -12.67 6.94
N THR A 55 7.38 -11.69 7.82
CA THR A 55 8.03 -11.92 9.11
C THR A 55 7.04 -12.07 10.26
N PHE A 56 5.78 -11.69 10.07
CA PHE A 56 4.75 -11.74 11.11
C PHE A 56 4.49 -13.16 11.63
N ALA A 57 4.53 -14.17 10.77
CA ALA A 57 4.36 -15.57 11.18
C ALA A 57 5.48 -16.02 12.13
N LEU A 58 6.73 -15.58 11.88
CA LEU A 58 7.88 -15.86 12.73
C LEU A 58 7.73 -15.17 14.09
N LEU A 59 7.42 -13.86 14.09
CA LEU A 59 7.17 -13.12 15.32
C LEU A 59 6.05 -13.73 16.14
N SER A 60 4.96 -14.14 15.49
CA SER A 60 3.81 -14.76 16.16
C SER A 60 4.15 -16.09 16.82
N LYS A 61 5.02 -16.87 16.18
CA LYS A 61 5.52 -18.12 16.74
C LYS A 61 6.45 -17.88 17.94
N GLU A 62 7.39 -16.93 17.81
CA GLU A 62 8.39 -16.68 18.86
C GLU A 62 7.82 -15.99 20.09
N ARG A 63 7.03 -14.93 19.91
CA ARG A 63 6.52 -14.13 21.05
C ARG A 63 5.20 -14.60 21.61
N PHE A 64 4.33 -15.16 20.76
CA PHE A 64 2.96 -15.53 21.14
C PHE A 64 2.72 -17.04 21.12
N HIS A 65 3.73 -17.84 20.75
CA HIS A 65 3.65 -19.31 20.65
C HIS A 65 2.47 -19.78 19.79
N LEU A 66 2.10 -18.99 18.77
CA LEU A 66 1.01 -19.34 17.89
C LEU A 66 1.42 -20.51 16.96
N GLN A 67 0.51 -21.45 16.86
CA GLN A 67 0.58 -22.50 15.83
C GLN A 67 0.03 -21.95 14.50
N GLU A 68 0.21 -22.70 13.42
CA GLU A 68 -0.21 -22.30 12.07
C GLU A 68 -1.69 -21.85 11.99
N GLY A 69 -2.60 -22.57 12.68
CA GLY A 69 -4.01 -22.20 12.76
C GLY A 69 -4.28 -20.86 13.43
N GLY A 70 -3.50 -20.52 14.47
CA GLY A 70 -3.59 -19.21 15.14
C GLY A 70 -3.12 -18.07 14.25
N VAL A 71 -1.99 -18.27 13.55
CA VAL A 71 -1.49 -17.29 12.56
C VAL A 71 -2.51 -17.08 11.45
N ALA A 72 -3.09 -18.15 10.90
CA ALA A 72 -4.12 -18.06 9.88
C ALA A 72 -5.37 -17.30 10.37
N ALA A 73 -5.80 -17.50 11.61
CA ALA A 73 -6.93 -16.77 12.20
C ALA A 73 -6.65 -15.25 12.29
N VAL A 74 -5.42 -14.86 12.66
CA VAL A 74 -5.00 -13.45 12.67
C VAL A 74 -5.04 -12.86 11.26
N PHE A 75 -4.52 -13.57 10.25
CA PHE A 75 -4.59 -13.09 8.85
C PHE A 75 -6.02 -12.99 8.32
N ILE A 76 -6.91 -13.89 8.73
CA ILE A 76 -8.35 -13.76 8.42
C ILE A 76 -8.92 -12.47 9.04
N GLY A 77 -8.58 -12.17 10.29
CA GLY A 77 -8.98 -10.93 10.95
C GLY A 77 -8.46 -9.68 10.23
N ILE A 78 -7.19 -9.69 9.83
CA ILE A 78 -6.56 -8.64 9.00
C ILE A 78 -7.33 -8.46 7.69
N GLY A 79 -7.62 -9.56 6.97
CA GLY A 79 -8.35 -9.52 5.71
C GLY A 79 -9.77 -8.97 5.85
N LEU A 80 -10.49 -9.35 6.91
CA LEU A 80 -11.82 -8.81 7.20
C LEU A 80 -11.78 -7.32 7.49
N LEU A 81 -10.86 -6.88 8.34
CA LEU A 81 -10.69 -5.45 8.66
C LEU A 81 -10.29 -4.65 7.40
N LEU A 82 -9.39 -5.18 6.57
CA LEU A 82 -9.00 -4.57 5.31
C LEU A 82 -10.19 -4.40 4.37
N THR A 83 -11.06 -5.42 4.29
CA THR A 83 -12.29 -5.38 3.49
C THR A 83 -13.24 -4.29 3.99
N VAL A 84 -13.41 -4.16 5.30
CA VAL A 84 -14.24 -3.09 5.90
C VAL A 84 -13.67 -1.72 5.59
N VAL A 85 -12.36 -1.53 5.78
CA VAL A 85 -11.70 -0.24 5.52
C VAL A 85 -11.80 0.14 4.05
N GLN A 86 -11.52 -0.77 3.12
CA GLN A 86 -11.58 -0.50 1.69
C GLN A 86 -13.03 -0.40 1.16
N GLY A 87 -13.96 -1.15 1.73
CA GLY A 87 -15.36 -1.14 1.30
C GLY A 87 -16.17 0.04 1.85
N ALA A 88 -15.99 0.37 3.12
CA ALA A 88 -16.85 1.32 3.83
C ALA A 88 -16.14 2.64 4.20
N VAL A 89 -14.86 2.59 4.59
CA VAL A 89 -14.18 3.72 5.23
C VAL A 89 -13.47 4.62 4.23
N ILE A 90 -12.86 4.06 3.18
CA ILE A 90 -12.04 4.81 2.22
C ILE A 90 -12.82 5.89 1.48
N ARG A 91 -14.04 5.58 1.01
CA ARG A 91 -14.85 6.54 0.23
C ARG A 91 -15.21 7.82 1.00
N PRO A 92 -15.80 7.75 2.22
CA PRO A 92 -16.14 8.96 2.97
C PRO A 92 -14.89 9.75 3.39
N ILE A 93 -13.79 9.09 3.74
CA ILE A 93 -12.54 9.75 4.11
C ILE A 93 -11.95 10.49 2.90
N THR A 94 -11.82 9.82 1.76
CA THR A 94 -11.26 10.41 0.54
C THR A 94 -12.13 11.56 0.01
N LYS A 95 -13.46 11.48 0.15
CA LYS A 95 -14.35 12.59 -0.21
C LYS A 95 -14.15 13.84 0.67
N ARG A 96 -13.83 13.66 1.96
CA ARG A 96 -13.67 14.77 2.91
C ARG A 96 -12.24 15.34 2.89
N LEU A 97 -11.24 14.49 2.89
CA LEU A 97 -9.83 14.89 3.03
C LEU A 97 -9.09 14.98 1.68
N GLY A 98 -9.61 14.37 0.63
CA GLY A 98 -8.90 14.21 -0.63
C GLY A 98 -7.88 13.06 -0.58
N ALA A 99 -7.42 12.62 -1.76
CA ALA A 99 -6.54 11.45 -1.90
C ALA A 99 -5.18 11.65 -1.21
N SER A 100 -4.61 12.85 -1.28
CA SER A 100 -3.29 13.14 -0.70
C SER A 100 -3.29 13.05 0.83
N HIS A 101 -4.23 13.69 1.50
CA HIS A 101 -4.34 13.63 2.95
C HIS A 101 -4.78 12.25 3.45
N THR A 102 -5.61 11.53 2.67
CA THR A 102 -5.96 10.14 3.00
C THR A 102 -4.73 9.22 2.94
N LEU A 103 -3.86 9.41 1.93
CA LEU A 103 -2.59 8.71 1.84
C LEU A 103 -1.68 9.03 3.03
N GLN A 104 -1.55 10.31 3.38
CA GLN A 104 -0.75 10.74 4.54
C GLN A 104 -1.26 10.12 5.84
N ALA A 105 -2.58 10.14 6.07
CA ALA A 105 -3.18 9.49 7.24
C ALA A 105 -2.89 7.98 7.26
N GLY A 106 -3.01 7.30 6.11
CA GLY A 106 -2.70 5.88 6.00
C GLY A 106 -1.23 5.57 6.30
N LEU A 107 -0.29 6.39 5.81
CA LEU A 107 1.15 6.24 6.10
C LEU A 107 1.46 6.45 7.58
N LEU A 108 0.84 7.43 8.23
CA LEU A 108 1.00 7.65 9.68
C LEU A 108 0.46 6.48 10.51
N LEU A 109 -0.68 5.90 10.10
CA LEU A 109 -1.21 4.69 10.72
C LEU A 109 -0.26 3.49 10.54
N ASN A 110 0.37 3.35 9.36
CA ASN A 110 1.38 2.32 9.12
C ASN A 110 2.63 2.53 10.00
N VAL A 111 3.11 3.77 10.13
CA VAL A 111 4.23 4.10 11.04
C VAL A 111 3.89 3.70 12.46
N ALA A 112 2.73 4.14 12.98
CA ALA A 112 2.30 3.83 14.33
C ALA A 112 2.10 2.31 14.51
N GLY A 113 1.43 1.64 13.57
CA GLY A 113 1.19 0.20 13.62
C GLY A 113 2.48 -0.62 13.64
N LEU A 114 3.45 -0.30 12.77
CA LEU A 114 4.75 -0.99 12.72
C LEU A 114 5.60 -0.70 13.96
N ALA A 115 5.63 0.55 14.44
CA ALA A 115 6.37 0.92 15.63
C ALA A 115 5.83 0.22 16.89
N VAL A 116 4.50 0.17 17.04
CA VAL A 116 3.85 -0.54 18.15
C VAL A 116 4.06 -2.06 18.03
N LEU A 117 4.01 -2.60 16.80
CA LEU A 117 4.25 -4.02 16.54
C LEU A 117 5.67 -4.45 16.92
N ALA A 118 6.67 -3.59 16.69
CA ALA A 118 8.07 -3.86 17.05
C ALA A 118 8.25 -4.17 18.54
N VAL A 119 7.45 -3.53 19.41
CA VAL A 119 7.49 -3.69 20.86
C VAL A 119 6.34 -4.54 21.42
N ALA A 120 5.55 -5.20 20.55
CA ALA A 120 4.40 -5.99 20.97
C ALA A 120 4.85 -7.30 21.65
N GLU A 121 4.59 -7.42 22.95
CA GLU A 121 4.86 -8.62 23.76
C GLU A 121 3.58 -9.22 24.34
N SER A 122 2.44 -8.56 24.18
CA SER A 122 1.15 -8.98 24.68
C SER A 122 0.05 -8.82 23.64
N TRP A 123 -1.02 -9.59 23.76
CA TRP A 123 -2.19 -9.49 22.90
C TRP A 123 -2.84 -8.10 22.95
N ALA A 124 -2.81 -7.44 24.10
CA ALA A 124 -3.35 -6.10 24.29
C ALA A 124 -2.60 -5.05 23.44
N VAL A 125 -1.35 -5.27 23.11
CA VAL A 125 -0.53 -4.40 22.26
C VAL A 125 -0.58 -4.88 20.80
N LEU A 126 -0.58 -6.19 20.57
CA LEU A 126 -0.59 -6.77 19.23
C LEU A 126 -1.85 -6.41 18.44
N ILE A 127 -3.03 -6.57 19.06
CA ILE A 127 -4.31 -6.33 18.35
C ILE A 127 -4.43 -4.87 17.88
N PRO A 128 -4.18 -3.84 18.72
CA PRO A 128 -4.16 -2.45 18.25
C PRO A 128 -3.10 -2.18 17.18
N ALA A 129 -1.90 -2.76 17.31
CA ALA A 129 -0.84 -2.61 16.30
C ALA A 129 -1.28 -3.11 14.92
N LEU A 130 -1.86 -4.32 14.88
CA LEU A 130 -2.39 -4.91 13.65
C LEU A 130 -3.58 -4.11 13.09
N ALA A 131 -4.46 -3.61 13.96
CA ALA A 131 -5.59 -2.78 13.55
C ALA A 131 -5.11 -1.47 12.89
N LEU A 132 -4.13 -0.78 13.51
CA LEU A 132 -3.53 0.45 12.96
C LEU A 132 -2.86 0.18 11.61
N LEU A 133 -2.04 -0.86 11.54
CA LEU A 133 -1.32 -1.24 10.32
C LEU A 133 -2.29 -1.60 9.18
N THR A 134 -3.31 -2.41 9.48
CA THR A 134 -4.31 -2.83 8.50
C THR A 134 -5.16 -1.66 8.02
N ALA A 135 -5.61 -0.79 8.94
CA ALA A 135 -6.35 0.41 8.59
C ALA A 135 -5.49 1.34 7.73
N GLY A 136 -4.21 1.54 8.09
CA GLY A 136 -3.25 2.30 7.31
C GLY A 136 -3.10 1.77 5.90
N GLN A 137 -2.85 0.48 5.74
CA GLN A 137 -2.71 -0.16 4.43
C GLN A 137 -3.98 -0.11 3.60
N GLY A 138 -5.14 -0.23 4.25
CA GLY A 138 -6.45 -0.09 3.61
C GLY A 138 -6.68 1.31 3.01
N LEU A 139 -6.06 2.35 3.58
CA LEU A 139 -6.08 3.71 3.05
C LEU A 139 -4.98 3.97 2.01
N VAL A 140 -3.77 3.44 2.22
CA VAL A 140 -2.59 3.70 1.37
C VAL A 140 -2.80 3.20 -0.05
N THR A 141 -3.13 1.93 -0.22
CA THR A 141 -3.19 1.29 -1.55
C THR A 141 -4.16 1.99 -2.51
N PRO A 142 -5.44 2.21 -2.16
CA PRO A 142 -6.38 2.86 -3.08
C PRO A 142 -6.07 4.35 -3.27
N SER A 143 -5.51 5.02 -2.26
CA SER A 143 -5.12 6.44 -2.38
C SER A 143 -3.97 6.65 -3.34
N LEU A 144 -2.97 5.75 -3.36
CA LEU A 144 -1.89 5.77 -4.33
C LEU A 144 -2.41 5.62 -5.77
N SER A 145 -3.29 4.65 -6.02
CA SER A 145 -3.88 4.44 -7.35
C SER A 145 -4.75 5.63 -7.78
N LEU A 146 -5.48 6.24 -6.85
CA LEU A 146 -6.28 7.44 -7.11
C LEU A 146 -5.38 8.64 -7.44
N LEU A 147 -4.26 8.82 -6.74
CA LEU A 147 -3.30 9.89 -7.03
C LEU A 147 -2.65 9.71 -8.39
N VAL A 148 -2.27 8.49 -8.78
CA VAL A 148 -1.75 8.20 -10.12
C VAL A 148 -2.78 8.58 -11.18
N THR A 149 -4.02 8.08 -11.07
CA THR A 149 -5.06 8.34 -12.06
C THR A 149 -5.48 9.81 -12.14
N SER A 150 -5.52 10.52 -11.00
CA SER A 150 -5.90 11.94 -10.97
C SER A 150 -4.82 12.88 -11.53
N ARG A 151 -3.57 12.43 -11.58
CA ARG A 151 -2.43 13.23 -12.05
C ARG A 151 -1.98 12.84 -13.47
N THR A 152 -2.62 11.84 -14.06
CA THR A 152 -2.28 11.32 -15.39
C THR A 152 -3.43 11.60 -16.36
N PRO A 153 -3.15 12.10 -17.59
CA PRO A 153 -4.14 12.23 -18.66
C PRO A 153 -4.84 10.91 -18.98
N ASP A 154 -6.09 10.96 -19.41
CA ASP A 154 -6.94 9.78 -19.60
C ASP A 154 -6.30 8.73 -20.52
N HIS A 155 -5.63 9.17 -21.58
CA HIS A 155 -4.97 8.30 -22.56
C HIS A 155 -3.68 7.62 -22.05
N GLN A 156 -3.11 8.07 -20.92
CA GLN A 156 -1.89 7.52 -20.31
C GLN A 156 -2.16 6.81 -18.97
N ARG A 157 -3.41 6.77 -18.48
CA ARG A 157 -3.73 6.18 -17.19
C ARG A 157 -3.36 4.70 -17.09
N GLY A 158 -3.55 3.95 -18.18
CA GLY A 158 -3.19 2.54 -18.22
C GLY A 158 -1.69 2.32 -18.05
N GLU A 159 -0.87 3.11 -18.73
CA GLU A 159 0.59 3.07 -18.63
C GLU A 159 1.06 3.42 -17.21
N ALA A 160 0.54 4.52 -16.64
CA ALA A 160 0.91 4.96 -15.30
C ALA A 160 0.50 3.96 -14.20
N LEU A 161 -0.68 3.35 -14.30
CA LEU A 161 -1.11 2.28 -13.39
C LEU A 161 -0.28 1.01 -13.59
N GLY A 162 0.05 0.64 -14.84
CA GLY A 162 0.94 -0.48 -15.12
C GLY A 162 2.33 -0.28 -14.52
N PHE A 163 2.90 0.92 -14.65
CA PHE A 163 4.16 1.28 -14.01
C PHE A 163 4.07 1.18 -12.47
N GLN A 164 3.01 1.72 -11.86
CA GLN A 164 2.78 1.60 -10.42
C GLN A 164 2.69 0.15 -9.96
N GLN A 165 1.99 -0.71 -10.71
CA GLN A 165 1.87 -2.13 -10.39
C GLN A 165 3.22 -2.86 -10.54
N GLY A 166 4.03 -2.49 -11.53
CA GLY A 166 5.40 -3.00 -11.68
C GLY A 166 6.27 -2.65 -10.47
N VAL A 167 6.23 -1.39 -10.02
CA VAL A 167 6.92 -0.93 -8.81
C VAL A 167 6.45 -1.70 -7.58
N SER A 168 5.13 -1.91 -7.43
CA SER A 168 4.56 -2.71 -6.33
C SER A 168 5.01 -4.17 -6.37
N ALA A 169 5.13 -4.76 -7.55
CA ALA A 169 5.60 -6.13 -7.72
C ALA A 169 7.06 -6.28 -7.27
N ILE A 170 7.93 -5.34 -7.66
CA ILE A 170 9.33 -5.32 -7.20
C ILE A 170 9.40 -5.15 -5.68
N ALA A 171 8.59 -4.25 -5.10
CA ALA A 171 8.54 -4.03 -3.66
C ALA A 171 8.09 -5.28 -2.88
N ARG A 172 7.16 -6.07 -3.43
CA ARG A 172 6.69 -7.33 -2.84
C ARG A 172 7.75 -8.44 -2.85
N VAL A 173 8.75 -8.35 -3.71
CA VAL A 173 9.92 -9.25 -3.71
C VAL A 173 11.00 -8.71 -2.77
N ALA A 174 11.32 -7.43 -2.87
CA ALA A 174 12.37 -6.80 -2.08
C ALA A 174 12.03 -6.74 -0.58
N GLY A 175 10.75 -6.48 -0.23
CA GLY A 175 10.29 -6.38 1.15
C GLY A 175 10.56 -7.63 1.98
N PRO A 176 10.03 -8.79 1.60
CA PRO A 176 10.29 -10.05 2.30
C PRO A 176 11.77 -10.41 2.40
N ALA A 177 12.54 -10.22 1.32
CA ALA A 177 13.97 -10.50 1.30
C ALA A 177 14.74 -9.62 2.31
N ALA A 178 14.49 -8.31 2.30
CA ALA A 178 15.10 -7.38 3.25
C ALA A 178 14.64 -7.63 4.70
N ALA A 179 13.33 -7.85 4.90
CA ALA A 179 12.76 -8.07 6.23
C ALA A 179 13.25 -9.40 6.84
N GLY A 180 13.33 -10.47 6.03
CA GLY A 180 13.87 -11.74 6.47
C GLY A 180 15.34 -11.63 6.89
N ALA A 181 16.16 -10.96 6.09
CA ALA A 181 17.57 -10.71 6.42
C ALA A 181 17.72 -9.88 7.70
N LEU A 182 16.92 -8.83 7.89
CA LEU A 182 16.91 -8.03 9.12
C LEU A 182 16.50 -8.85 10.35
N TYR A 183 15.47 -9.69 10.18
CA TYR A 183 14.96 -10.55 11.24
C TYR A 183 16.03 -11.55 11.71
N GLU A 184 16.72 -12.19 10.77
CA GLU A 184 17.71 -13.24 11.05
C GLU A 184 19.04 -12.70 11.56
N HIS A 185 19.54 -11.57 11.00
CA HIS A 185 20.91 -11.11 11.25
C HIS A 185 20.98 -9.94 12.25
N VAL A 186 19.86 -9.26 12.55
CA VAL A 186 19.88 -8.07 13.42
C VAL A 186 19.08 -8.32 14.69
N ALA A 187 17.77 -8.34 14.61
CA ALA A 187 16.86 -8.61 15.74
C ALA A 187 15.41 -8.76 15.27
N ILE A 188 14.59 -9.45 16.07
CA ILE A 188 13.15 -9.64 15.81
C ILE A 188 12.39 -8.32 15.52
N PRO A 189 12.60 -7.20 16.26
CA PRO A 189 11.89 -5.94 16.00
C PRO A 189 12.42 -5.15 14.79
N SER A 190 13.60 -5.48 14.27
CA SER A 190 14.30 -4.66 13.27
C SER A 190 13.53 -4.48 11.94
N PRO A 191 12.84 -5.49 11.36
CA PRO A 191 12.08 -5.29 10.13
C PRO A 191 10.95 -4.27 10.30
N TYR A 192 10.30 -4.30 11.46
CA TYR A 192 9.17 -3.41 11.76
C TYR A 192 9.62 -1.97 11.99
N LEU A 193 10.75 -1.77 12.70
CA LEU A 193 11.33 -0.44 12.90
C LEU A 193 11.84 0.16 11.58
N VAL A 194 12.53 -0.63 10.77
CA VAL A 194 12.97 -0.21 9.43
C VAL A 194 11.75 0.10 8.55
N GLY A 195 10.73 -0.76 8.56
CA GLY A 195 9.48 -0.53 7.87
C GLY A 195 8.77 0.76 8.30
N ALA A 196 8.72 1.04 9.61
CA ALA A 196 8.20 2.30 10.13
C ALA A 196 9.00 3.50 9.62
N GLY A 197 10.35 3.44 9.65
CA GLY A 197 11.23 4.46 9.11
C GLY A 197 11.02 4.69 7.62
N LEU A 198 10.86 3.63 6.85
CA LEU A 198 10.51 3.71 5.43
C LEU A 198 9.17 4.42 5.21
N CYS A 199 8.14 4.11 6.01
CA CYS A 199 6.84 4.79 5.93
C CYS A 199 6.94 6.30 6.28
N VAL A 200 7.84 6.69 7.20
CA VAL A 200 8.14 8.11 7.47
C VAL A 200 8.76 8.78 6.24
N VAL A 201 9.70 8.12 5.57
CA VAL A 201 10.28 8.62 4.31
C VAL A 201 9.19 8.79 3.24
N ALA A 202 8.33 7.80 3.05
CA ALA A 202 7.21 7.90 2.12
C ALA A 202 6.27 9.06 2.47
N PHE A 203 5.98 9.25 3.75
CA PHE A 203 5.17 10.38 4.25
C PHE A 203 5.82 11.73 3.92
N ALA A 204 7.12 11.89 4.18
CA ALA A 204 7.86 13.11 3.86
C ALA A 204 7.87 13.41 2.35
N VAL A 205 8.07 12.38 1.52
CA VAL A 205 8.01 12.51 0.05
C VAL A 205 6.62 12.99 -0.40
N VAL A 206 5.55 12.44 0.18
CA VAL A 206 4.17 12.83 -0.17
C VAL A 206 3.85 14.25 0.30
N LEU A 207 4.36 14.67 1.47
CA LEU A 207 4.22 16.05 1.97
C LEU A 207 4.87 17.07 1.05
N GLY A 208 6.05 16.76 0.51
CA GLY A 208 6.78 17.65 -0.42
C GLY A 208 6.12 17.77 -1.80
N GLN A 209 5.07 16.99 -2.08
CA GLN A 209 4.37 17.08 -3.36
C GLN A 209 3.25 18.13 -3.29
N PRO A 210 3.21 19.11 -4.24
CA PRO A 210 2.15 20.10 -4.26
C PRO A 210 0.78 19.42 -4.38
N SER A 211 -0.12 19.78 -3.50
CA SER A 211 -1.52 19.38 -3.53
C SER A 211 -2.12 19.82 -4.87
N GLY A 212 -2.50 18.90 -5.72
CA GLY A 212 -3.20 19.24 -6.96
C GLY A 212 -4.52 19.94 -6.64
N PRO A 213 -5.07 20.79 -7.56
CA PRO A 213 -6.31 21.49 -7.33
C PRO A 213 -7.41 20.48 -6.99
N SER A 214 -8.02 20.66 -5.83
CA SER A 214 -9.26 19.97 -5.47
C SER A 214 -10.31 20.35 -6.52
N ARG A 215 -10.68 19.42 -7.41
CA ARG A 215 -11.88 19.60 -8.22
C ARG A 215 -13.08 19.55 -7.28
N THR A 216 -13.48 20.72 -6.79
CA THR A 216 -14.82 20.96 -6.27
C THR A 216 -15.77 20.99 -7.46
N THR A 217 -16.51 19.93 -7.65
CA THR A 217 -17.79 19.92 -8.36
C THR A 217 -18.76 19.08 -7.58
#